data_c33e1c505563df4971c8185586b539d6
#
_entry.id   c33e1c505563df4971c8185586b539d6
#
_cell.length_a   1.000
_cell.length_b   1.000
_cell.length_c   1.000
_cell.angle_alpha   90.00
_cell.angle_beta   90.00
_cell.angle_gamma   90.00
#
_symmetry.space_group_name_H-M   'P 1'
#
loop_
_entity.id
_entity.type
_entity.pdbx_description
1 polymer ?
#
loop_
_entity_poly.entity_id
_entity_poly.type
_entity_poly.pdbx_seq_one_letter_code
_entity_poly.pdbx_strand_id
1 'polypeptide(L)'
;MRKISTMLGDITLVQADAIVNAANRTLLGGGGVDGAIHRAAGPELLAECRTLNGCETGQAKITKGYKLPAKYVIHTPGPIWKGGSNGERELLASSYRSCLELAAEYGCKTVAFPSISTGVYRFPLELAAPIAVGTVRAFLKDHPEIEQVLFVCFSQQVKDAYDQALAQTE
;
A
#
# COMPACT_ATOMS: atom_id res chain seq x y z
N MET A 1 17.43 -9.77 -9.32
CA MET A 1 17.20 -10.11 -7.91
C MET A 1 16.06 -9.28 -7.36
N ARG A 2 15.10 -9.93 -6.71
CA ARG A 2 13.98 -9.23 -6.09
C ARG A 2 14.46 -8.54 -4.83
N LYS A 3 13.88 -7.40 -4.54
CA LYS A 3 14.33 -6.60 -3.41
C LYS A 3 13.15 -6.00 -2.67
N ILE A 4 13.18 -6.11 -1.35
CA ILE A 4 12.28 -5.39 -0.45
C ILE A 4 13.14 -4.39 0.31
N SER A 5 12.74 -3.13 0.29
CA SER A 5 13.49 -2.07 0.98
C SER A 5 12.55 -1.06 1.61
N THR A 6 13.10 -0.19 2.42
CA THR A 6 12.37 0.90 3.07
C THR A 6 13.01 2.23 2.70
N MET A 7 12.21 3.29 2.75
CA MET A 7 12.73 4.64 2.66
C MET A 7 11.91 5.58 3.52
N LEU A 8 12.54 6.65 3.96
CA LEU A 8 11.87 7.76 4.63
C LEU A 8 11.55 8.80 3.56
N GLY A 9 10.28 9.14 3.38
CA GLY A 9 9.94 10.11 2.36
C GLY A 9 8.46 10.21 2.08
N ASP A 10 8.15 10.80 0.93
CA ASP A 10 6.79 11.10 0.46
C ASP A 10 6.49 10.19 -0.74
N ILE A 11 5.48 9.33 -0.58
CA ILE A 11 5.13 8.35 -1.62
C ILE A 11 4.65 9.03 -2.92
N THR A 12 4.13 10.26 -2.83
CA THR A 12 3.67 10.99 -4.03
C THR A 12 4.82 11.44 -4.92
N LEU A 13 6.05 11.36 -4.44
CA LEU A 13 7.25 11.73 -5.21
C LEU A 13 8.00 10.50 -5.72
N VAL A 14 7.55 9.30 -5.37
CA VAL A 14 8.26 8.08 -5.72
C VAL A 14 7.98 7.70 -7.18
N GLN A 15 9.05 7.44 -7.92
CA GLN A 15 8.97 6.97 -9.29
C GLN A 15 8.95 5.45 -9.28
N ALA A 16 7.77 4.88 -9.48
CA ALA A 16 7.55 3.43 -9.47
C ALA A 16 6.50 3.10 -10.53
N ASP A 17 6.37 1.84 -10.90
CA ASP A 17 5.29 1.44 -11.80
C ASP A 17 3.94 1.65 -11.14
N ALA A 18 3.83 1.32 -9.85
CA ALA A 18 2.62 1.58 -9.08
C ALA A 18 2.96 2.07 -7.69
N ILE A 19 2.18 3.03 -7.19
CA ILE A 19 2.16 3.35 -5.78
C ILE A 19 0.82 2.90 -5.20
N VAL A 20 0.81 2.53 -3.94
CA VAL A 20 -0.39 2.06 -3.25
C VAL A 20 -0.96 3.19 -2.41
N ASN A 21 -2.27 3.34 -2.49
CA ASN A 21 -3.02 4.31 -1.71
C ASN A 21 -3.77 3.59 -0.60
N ALA A 22 -3.56 4.00 0.65
CA ALA A 22 -4.34 3.53 1.78
C ALA A 22 -5.66 4.32 1.78
N ALA A 23 -6.63 3.80 1.05
CA ALA A 23 -7.90 4.46 0.78
C ALA A 23 -8.94 4.08 1.82
N ASN A 24 -10.08 4.77 1.80
CA ASN A 24 -11.28 4.31 2.47
C ASN A 24 -12.14 3.52 1.47
N ARG A 25 -13.23 2.94 1.94
CA ARG A 25 -14.06 2.05 1.11
C ARG A 25 -14.78 2.78 -0.03
N THR A 26 -14.94 4.10 0.06
CA THR A 26 -15.57 4.87 -1.02
C THR A 26 -14.63 5.12 -2.18
N LEU A 27 -13.33 5.12 -1.95
CA LEU A 27 -12.27 5.50 -2.91
C LEU A 27 -12.37 6.97 -3.36
N LEU A 28 -13.10 7.81 -2.65
CA LEU A 28 -13.37 9.19 -3.07
C LEU A 28 -12.51 10.22 -2.35
N GLY A 29 -11.36 9.79 -1.81
CA GLY A 29 -10.44 10.68 -1.14
C GLY A 29 -10.67 10.72 0.37
N GLY A 30 -9.76 11.34 1.07
CA GLY A 30 -9.79 11.45 2.52
C GLY A 30 -8.58 12.22 3.01
N GLY A 31 -8.17 11.95 4.24
CA GLY A 31 -7.00 12.57 4.84
C GLY A 31 -5.73 11.75 4.65
N GLY A 32 -4.65 12.17 5.28
CA GLY A 32 -3.39 11.45 5.28
C GLY A 32 -2.85 11.20 3.88
N VAL A 33 -2.32 9.99 3.65
CA VAL A 33 -1.73 9.65 2.35
C VAL A 33 -2.76 9.69 1.22
N ASP A 34 -4.01 9.31 1.51
CA ASP A 34 -5.09 9.34 0.53
C ASP A 34 -5.28 10.77 -0.01
N GLY A 35 -5.40 11.74 0.88
CA GLY A 35 -5.52 13.14 0.47
C GLY A 35 -4.31 13.64 -0.28
N ALA A 36 -3.11 13.28 0.17
CA ALA A 36 -1.87 13.68 -0.49
C ALA A 36 -1.79 13.14 -1.92
N ILE A 37 -2.15 11.87 -2.12
CA ILE A 37 -2.13 11.24 -3.44
C ILE A 37 -3.12 11.93 -4.38
N HIS A 38 -4.36 12.18 -3.90
CA HIS A 38 -5.35 12.87 -4.73
C HIS A 38 -4.90 14.28 -5.11
N ARG A 39 -4.31 15.04 -4.18
CA ARG A 39 -3.80 16.38 -4.48
C ARG A 39 -2.69 16.35 -5.52
N ALA A 40 -1.75 15.42 -5.38
CA ALA A 40 -0.61 15.32 -6.29
C ALA A 40 -1.03 14.81 -7.67
N ALA A 41 -1.98 13.89 -7.75
CA ALA A 41 -2.45 13.32 -9.01
C ALA A 41 -3.29 14.28 -9.84
N GLY A 42 -4.00 15.20 -9.19
CA GLY A 42 -4.93 16.10 -9.84
C GLY A 42 -6.35 15.51 -9.88
N PRO A 43 -7.34 16.29 -10.38
CA PRO A 43 -8.75 15.93 -10.29
C PRO A 43 -9.15 14.70 -11.12
N GLU A 44 -8.36 14.34 -12.13
CA GLU A 44 -8.66 13.17 -12.96
C GLU A 44 -8.65 11.87 -12.17
N LEU A 45 -7.81 11.77 -11.12
CA LEU A 45 -7.79 10.57 -10.30
C LEU A 45 -9.14 10.35 -9.62
N LEU A 46 -9.70 11.39 -9.01
CA LEU A 46 -11.01 11.28 -8.37
C LEU A 46 -12.08 10.92 -9.38
N ALA A 47 -12.04 11.50 -10.58
CA ALA A 47 -12.99 11.18 -11.65
C ALA A 47 -12.95 9.69 -12.00
N GLU A 48 -11.77 9.11 -12.13
CA GLU A 48 -11.65 7.66 -12.41
C GLU A 48 -12.12 6.84 -11.20
N CYS A 49 -11.78 7.23 -9.98
CA CYS A 49 -12.19 6.51 -8.77
C CYS A 49 -13.72 6.43 -8.65
N ARG A 50 -14.44 7.47 -9.08
CA ARG A 50 -15.90 7.46 -9.06
C ARG A 50 -16.48 6.35 -9.91
N THR A 51 -15.81 5.92 -10.96
CA THR A 51 -16.28 4.85 -11.83
C THR A 51 -16.12 3.46 -11.21
N LEU A 52 -15.35 3.34 -10.13
CA LEU A 52 -15.02 2.05 -9.53
C LEU A 52 -16.09 1.58 -8.53
N ASN A 53 -16.95 2.47 -8.06
CA ASN A 53 -18.03 2.15 -7.13
C ASN A 53 -17.54 1.57 -5.80
N GLY A 54 -16.48 2.15 -5.26
CA GLY A 54 -15.93 1.73 -3.97
C GLY A 54 -15.09 0.46 -4.03
N CYS A 55 -14.64 0.02 -2.87
CA CYS A 55 -13.81 -1.17 -2.73
C CYS A 55 -13.96 -1.72 -1.31
N GLU A 56 -14.08 -3.04 -1.18
CA GLU A 56 -14.21 -3.66 0.12
C GLU A 56 -12.86 -3.71 0.87
N THR A 57 -12.92 -3.66 2.19
CA THR A 57 -11.74 -3.78 3.03
C THR A 57 -10.98 -5.07 2.69
N GLY A 58 -9.67 -4.95 2.50
CA GLY A 58 -8.81 -6.09 2.16
C GLY A 58 -8.71 -6.38 0.68
N GLN A 59 -9.52 -5.73 -0.15
CA GLN A 59 -9.44 -5.83 -1.61
C GLN A 59 -8.72 -4.63 -2.19
N ALA A 60 -8.52 -4.60 -3.50
CA ALA A 60 -7.83 -3.49 -4.15
C ALA A 60 -8.39 -3.24 -5.55
N LYS A 61 -8.26 -2.00 -6.01
CA LYS A 61 -8.62 -1.60 -7.37
C LYS A 61 -7.54 -0.67 -7.92
N ILE A 62 -7.33 -0.67 -9.21
CA ILE A 62 -6.22 0.05 -9.85
C ILE A 62 -6.75 1.17 -10.75
N THR A 63 -6.05 2.31 -10.75
CA THR A 63 -6.30 3.44 -11.65
C THR A 63 -4.98 3.89 -12.26
N LYS A 64 -5.08 4.83 -13.21
CA LYS A 64 -3.89 5.54 -13.70
C LYS A 64 -3.36 6.51 -12.65
N GLY A 65 -2.09 6.90 -12.78
CA GLY A 65 -1.44 7.81 -11.85
C GLY A 65 -1.59 9.29 -12.18
N TYR A 66 -2.01 9.61 -13.39
CA TYR A 66 -2.21 10.98 -13.87
C TYR A 66 -0.94 11.84 -13.67
N LYS A 67 -0.97 12.86 -12.81
CA LYS A 67 0.18 13.76 -12.62
C LYS A 67 1.26 13.20 -11.69
N LEU A 68 1.02 12.02 -11.10
CA LEU A 68 2.01 11.38 -10.25
C LEU A 68 3.16 10.82 -11.10
N PRO A 69 4.38 10.70 -10.53
CA PRO A 69 5.47 10.03 -11.24
C PRO A 69 5.24 8.53 -11.41
N ALA A 70 4.31 7.94 -10.66
CA ALA A 70 3.94 6.54 -10.81
C ALA A 70 2.95 6.37 -11.96
N LYS A 71 3.08 5.25 -12.69
CA LYS A 71 2.18 4.93 -13.80
C LYS A 71 0.76 4.61 -13.33
N TYR A 72 0.65 3.89 -12.21
CA TYR A 72 -0.63 3.46 -11.64
C TYR A 72 -0.73 3.81 -10.17
N VAL A 73 -1.97 3.93 -9.68
CA VAL A 73 -2.28 3.93 -8.26
C VAL A 73 -3.13 2.72 -7.96
N ILE A 74 -2.73 1.93 -6.98
CA ILE A 74 -3.50 0.79 -6.49
C ILE A 74 -4.12 1.20 -5.17
N HIS A 75 -5.45 1.20 -5.11
CA HIS A 75 -6.21 1.67 -3.95
C HIS A 75 -6.67 0.47 -3.14
N THR A 76 -6.40 0.47 -1.85
CA THR A 76 -6.83 -0.59 -0.95
C THR A 76 -7.34 0.00 0.36
N PRO A 77 -8.59 -0.33 0.77
CA PRO A 77 -9.05 0.02 2.10
C PRO A 77 -8.50 -1.01 3.10
N GLY A 78 -7.56 -0.57 3.93
CA GLY A 78 -7.08 -1.40 5.02
C GLY A 78 -8.08 -1.45 6.16
N PRO A 79 -7.95 -2.42 7.09
CA PRO A 79 -8.87 -2.54 8.21
C PRO A 79 -8.64 -1.44 9.25
N ILE A 80 -9.74 -1.05 9.91
CA ILE A 80 -9.69 -0.20 11.11
C ILE A 80 -9.41 -1.13 12.29
N TRP A 81 -8.45 -0.76 13.14
CA TRP A 81 -8.14 -1.56 14.32
C TRP A 81 -9.22 -1.43 15.38
N LYS A 82 -9.78 -2.55 15.80
CA LYS A 82 -10.83 -2.61 16.81
C LYS A 82 -10.50 -3.67 17.86
N GLY A 83 -9.22 -3.76 18.23
CA GLY A 83 -8.74 -4.64 19.30
C GLY A 83 -8.16 -5.97 18.85
N GLY A 84 -8.26 -6.31 17.56
CA GLY A 84 -7.60 -7.50 17.02
C GLY A 84 -8.44 -8.77 16.97
N SER A 85 -9.74 -8.70 17.33
CA SER A 85 -10.61 -9.89 17.32
C SER A 85 -11.61 -9.89 16.17
N ASN A 86 -11.50 -8.95 15.24
CA ASN A 86 -12.43 -8.83 14.10
C ASN A 86 -11.78 -9.17 12.75
N GLY A 87 -10.75 -10.01 12.76
CA GLY A 87 -10.08 -10.41 11.54
C GLY A 87 -9.16 -9.36 10.95
N GLU A 88 -8.74 -8.37 11.75
CA GLU A 88 -7.95 -7.24 11.23
C GLU A 88 -6.60 -7.68 10.67
N ARG A 89 -5.94 -8.67 11.30
CA ARG A 89 -4.65 -9.17 10.83
C ARG A 89 -4.77 -9.79 9.44
N GLU A 90 -5.77 -10.63 9.25
CA GLU A 90 -6.04 -11.30 7.96
C GLU A 90 -6.45 -10.28 6.90
N LEU A 91 -7.23 -9.26 7.27
CA LEU A 91 -7.63 -8.21 6.35
C LEU A 91 -6.45 -7.35 5.91
N LEU A 92 -5.54 -7.04 6.84
CA LEU A 92 -4.33 -6.28 6.48
C LEU A 92 -3.46 -7.09 5.52
N ALA A 93 -3.24 -8.36 5.79
CA ALA A 93 -2.49 -9.24 4.87
C ALA A 93 -3.18 -9.30 3.51
N SER A 94 -4.51 -9.39 3.49
CA SER A 94 -5.29 -9.41 2.26
C SER A 94 -5.09 -8.12 1.44
N SER A 95 -5.05 -6.95 2.10
CA SER A 95 -4.80 -5.69 1.41
C SER A 95 -3.45 -5.70 0.69
N TYR A 96 -2.39 -6.13 1.37
CA TYR A 96 -1.06 -6.20 0.72
C TYR A 96 -1.06 -7.20 -0.43
N ARG A 97 -1.65 -8.37 -0.22
CA ARG A 97 -1.72 -9.41 -1.27
C ARG A 97 -2.53 -8.96 -2.46
N SER A 98 -3.71 -8.38 -2.23
CA SER A 98 -4.57 -7.91 -3.32
C SER A 98 -3.89 -6.85 -4.17
N CYS A 99 -3.12 -5.95 -3.54
CA CYS A 99 -2.35 -4.95 -4.27
C CYS A 99 -1.29 -5.59 -5.15
N LEU A 100 -0.58 -6.59 -4.63
CA LEU A 100 0.48 -7.26 -5.40
C LEU A 100 -0.10 -8.08 -6.54
N GLU A 101 -1.27 -8.69 -6.34
CA GLU A 101 -1.97 -9.41 -7.42
C GLU A 101 -2.29 -8.48 -8.59
N LEU A 102 -2.81 -7.28 -8.30
CA LEU A 102 -3.07 -6.30 -9.35
C LEU A 102 -1.79 -5.81 -10.01
N ALA A 103 -0.74 -5.56 -9.21
CA ALA A 103 0.53 -5.13 -9.76
C ALA A 103 1.09 -6.16 -10.74
N ALA A 104 1.04 -7.44 -10.38
CA ALA A 104 1.49 -8.52 -11.27
C ALA A 104 0.63 -8.58 -12.54
N GLU A 105 -0.68 -8.48 -12.39
CA GLU A 105 -1.61 -8.52 -13.52
C GLU A 105 -1.34 -7.39 -14.53
N TYR A 106 -0.98 -6.21 -14.04
CA TYR A 106 -0.73 -5.03 -14.87
C TYR A 106 0.73 -4.88 -15.29
N GLY A 107 1.56 -5.88 -15.03
CA GLY A 107 2.95 -5.89 -15.48
C GLY A 107 3.87 -4.95 -14.71
N CYS A 108 3.52 -4.58 -13.49
CA CYS A 108 4.36 -3.70 -12.68
C CYS A 108 5.57 -4.47 -12.16
N LYS A 109 6.75 -3.88 -12.32
CA LYS A 109 8.00 -4.44 -11.79
C LYS A 109 8.37 -3.82 -10.46
N THR A 110 7.91 -2.59 -10.20
CA THR A 110 8.22 -1.85 -8.98
C THR A 110 6.92 -1.36 -8.34
N VAL A 111 6.78 -1.61 -7.04
CA VAL A 111 5.58 -1.25 -6.28
C VAL A 111 6.01 -0.57 -4.99
N ALA A 112 5.43 0.60 -4.70
CA ALA A 112 5.69 1.32 -3.46
C ALA A 112 4.45 1.31 -2.58
N PHE A 113 4.61 0.94 -1.32
CA PHE A 113 3.54 0.87 -0.32
C PHE A 113 3.71 1.92 0.75
N PRO A 114 2.62 2.51 1.24
CA PRO A 114 2.63 3.21 2.52
C PRO A 114 2.47 2.20 3.65
N SER A 115 2.54 2.65 4.89
CA SER A 115 2.20 1.80 6.05
C SER A 115 0.67 1.76 6.19
N ILE A 116 0.05 0.71 5.66
CA ILE A 116 -1.41 0.61 5.60
C ILE A 116 -1.99 0.45 7.02
N SER A 117 -3.07 1.18 7.30
CA SER A 117 -3.88 1.11 8.54
C SER A 117 -3.20 1.61 9.80
N THR A 118 -1.94 2.04 9.77
CA THR A 118 -1.22 2.42 11.00
C THR A 118 -1.37 3.89 11.39
N GLY A 119 -2.03 4.69 10.57
CA GLY A 119 -2.35 6.08 10.89
C GLY A 119 -3.66 6.20 11.65
N VAL A 120 -4.64 6.88 11.08
CA VAL A 120 -5.94 7.13 11.74
C VAL A 120 -6.72 5.85 12.03
N TYR A 121 -6.44 4.74 11.33
CA TYR A 121 -7.09 3.46 11.60
C TYR A 121 -6.48 2.73 12.80
N ARG A 122 -5.39 3.23 13.36
CA ARG A 122 -4.81 2.82 14.66
C ARG A 122 -4.35 1.37 14.76
N PHE A 123 -4.08 0.71 13.65
CA PHE A 123 -3.49 -0.63 13.70
C PHE A 123 -2.11 -0.51 14.35
N PRO A 124 -1.81 -1.29 15.41
CA PRO A 124 -0.51 -1.17 16.08
C PRO A 124 0.63 -1.44 15.11
N LEU A 125 1.58 -0.52 15.06
CA LEU A 125 2.67 -0.57 14.09
C LEU A 125 3.53 -1.82 14.28
N GLU A 126 3.76 -2.23 15.52
CA GLU A 126 4.57 -3.42 15.85
C GLU A 126 3.91 -4.73 15.39
N LEU A 127 2.60 -4.71 15.13
CA LEU A 127 1.88 -5.85 14.56
C LEU A 127 1.77 -5.71 13.05
N ALA A 128 1.56 -4.50 12.56
CA ALA A 128 1.33 -4.25 11.13
C ALA A 128 2.58 -4.49 10.29
N ALA A 129 3.74 -4.05 10.75
CA ALA A 129 4.97 -4.15 9.97
C ALA A 129 5.36 -5.62 9.68
N PRO A 130 5.35 -6.54 10.67
CA PRO A 130 5.61 -7.96 10.36
C PRO A 130 4.59 -8.57 9.41
N ILE A 131 3.32 -8.19 9.50
CA ILE A 131 2.28 -8.68 8.58
C ILE A 131 2.58 -8.22 7.16
N ALA A 132 2.89 -6.94 6.98
CA ALA A 132 3.21 -6.38 5.67
C ALA A 132 4.42 -7.06 5.05
N VAL A 133 5.51 -7.13 5.79
CA VAL A 133 6.77 -7.71 5.30
C VAL A 133 6.59 -9.20 5.00
N GLY A 134 5.95 -9.93 5.90
CA GLY A 134 5.73 -11.37 5.70
C GLY A 134 4.85 -11.67 4.50
N THR A 135 3.79 -10.90 4.30
CA THR A 135 2.88 -11.06 3.16
C THR A 135 3.60 -10.77 1.85
N VAL A 136 4.37 -9.67 1.81
CA VAL A 136 5.12 -9.30 0.60
C VAL A 136 6.16 -10.37 0.27
N ARG A 137 6.92 -10.84 1.26
CA ARG A 137 7.92 -11.89 1.03
C ARG A 137 7.30 -13.17 0.48
N ALA A 138 6.19 -13.60 1.08
CA ALA A 138 5.51 -14.81 0.64
C ALA A 138 5.03 -14.68 -0.81
N PHE A 139 4.46 -13.52 -1.16
CA PHE A 139 3.98 -13.29 -2.52
C PHE A 139 5.13 -13.30 -3.53
N LEU A 140 6.23 -12.64 -3.21
CA LEU A 140 7.36 -12.51 -4.15
C LEU A 140 8.04 -13.83 -4.47
N LYS A 141 7.91 -14.84 -3.61
CA LYS A 141 8.48 -16.17 -3.91
C LYS A 141 7.91 -16.78 -5.17
N ASP A 142 6.63 -16.51 -5.46
CA ASP A 142 5.92 -17.08 -6.60
C ASP A 142 5.73 -16.10 -7.75
N HIS A 143 6.25 -14.86 -7.60
CA HIS A 143 6.02 -13.78 -8.57
C HIS A 143 7.32 -13.05 -8.88
N PRO A 144 8.25 -13.70 -9.65
CA PRO A 144 9.53 -13.08 -9.98
C PRO A 144 9.40 -11.87 -10.91
N GLU A 145 8.26 -11.69 -11.54
CA GLU A 145 7.99 -10.53 -12.38
C GLU A 145 7.98 -9.21 -11.59
N ILE A 146 7.67 -9.26 -10.29
CA ILE A 146 7.79 -8.08 -9.42
C ILE A 146 9.22 -8.06 -8.87
N GLU A 147 9.99 -7.06 -9.29
CA GLU A 147 11.43 -7.01 -9.01
C GLU A 147 11.77 -6.24 -7.74
N GLN A 148 10.94 -5.25 -7.38
CA GLN A 148 11.21 -4.40 -6.23
C GLN A 148 9.92 -3.98 -5.54
N VAL A 149 9.90 -4.09 -4.21
CA VAL A 149 8.85 -3.53 -3.36
C VAL A 149 9.50 -2.57 -2.38
N LEU A 150 8.94 -1.37 -2.28
CA LEU A 150 9.47 -0.30 -1.45
C LEU A 150 8.40 0.10 -0.43
N PHE A 151 8.73 0.03 0.86
CA PHE A 151 7.88 0.60 1.90
C PHE A 151 8.31 2.04 2.15
N VAL A 152 7.43 2.99 1.81
CA VAL A 152 7.70 4.41 1.96
C VAL A 152 7.12 4.87 3.29
N CYS A 153 8.01 5.25 4.19
CA CYS A 153 7.66 5.59 5.56
C CYS A 153 7.74 7.10 5.75
N PHE A 154 6.71 7.69 6.32
CA PHE A 154 6.65 9.14 6.48
C PHE A 154 7.34 9.62 7.77
N SER A 155 7.72 8.71 8.66
CA SER A 155 8.44 9.05 9.89
C SER A 155 9.50 8.00 10.20
N GLN A 156 10.48 8.40 11.00
CA GLN A 156 11.56 7.49 11.40
C GLN A 156 11.01 6.33 12.24
N GLN A 157 10.00 6.58 13.07
CA GLN A 157 9.38 5.54 13.88
C GLN A 157 8.78 4.44 13.01
N VAL A 158 8.09 4.82 11.93
CA VAL A 158 7.51 3.85 11.00
C VAL A 158 8.61 3.08 10.29
N LYS A 159 9.63 3.79 9.80
CA LYS A 159 10.75 3.14 9.10
C LYS A 159 11.46 2.14 9.99
N ASP A 160 11.70 2.48 11.26
CA ASP A 160 12.37 1.58 12.20
C ASP A 160 11.58 0.30 12.39
N ALA A 161 10.25 0.38 12.47
CA ALA A 161 9.40 -0.80 12.62
C ALA A 161 9.50 -1.72 11.40
N TYR A 162 9.51 -1.16 10.20
CA TYR A 162 9.64 -1.96 8.97
C TYR A 162 11.04 -2.53 8.82
N ASP A 163 12.08 -1.76 9.14
CA ASP A 163 13.47 -2.26 9.11
C ASP A 163 13.64 -3.43 10.09
N GLN A 164 13.06 -3.32 11.29
CA GLN A 164 13.11 -4.39 12.27
C GLN A 164 12.37 -5.64 11.79
N ALA A 165 11.20 -5.47 11.17
CA ALA A 165 10.44 -6.59 10.63
C ALA A 165 11.21 -7.28 9.50
N LEU A 166 11.89 -6.52 8.64
CA LEU A 166 12.73 -7.08 7.57
C LEU A 166 13.88 -7.90 8.14
N ALA A 167 14.52 -7.43 9.20
CA ALA A 167 15.62 -8.13 9.83
C ALA A 167 15.19 -9.44 10.49
N GLN A 168 13.99 -9.47 11.06
CA GLN A 168 13.47 -10.63 11.80
C GLN A 168 12.97 -11.75 10.92
N THR A 169 12.57 -11.45 9.68
CA THR A 169 11.90 -12.41 8.79
C THR A 169 12.80 -13.00 7.71
N GLU A 170 14.09 -12.75 7.77
CA GLU A 170 15.04 -13.34 6.81
C GLU A 170 15.16 -14.85 6.96
#